data_02bd226ecb62378b9e69d9736e49a9a6
#
_entry.id   02bd226ecb62378b9e69d9736e49a9a6
#
_cell.length_a   1.000
_cell.length_b   1.000
_cell.length_c   1.000
_cell.angle_alpha   90.00
_cell.angle_beta   90.00
_cell.angle_gamma   90.00
#
_symmetry.space_group_name_H-M   'P 1'
#
loop_
_entity.id
_entity.type
_entity.pdbx_description
1 polymer ?
#
loop_
_entity_poly.entity_id
_entity_poly.type
_entity_poly.pdbx_seq_one_letter_code
_entity_poly.pdbx_strand_id
1 'polypeptide(L)'
;MTSNIKKVVLNISKMHHLNHSTKWQSEADSIPDQRWDVVIAGAGPAGAMAAAHLASRHHRVLLLDRKKFPREKVCGDGLLSDALRCLETIGARDEVRAAGHPVDTSVIVSPSLNEVEIPCEYVTIKR
;
A
#
# COMPACT_ATOMS: atom_id res chain seq x y z
N MET A 1 -4.24 30.58 12.02
CA MET A 1 -4.99 29.52 11.29
C MET A 1 -4.25 28.21 11.51
N THR A 2 -4.59 27.49 12.57
CA THR A 2 -4.01 26.19 12.90
C THR A 2 -4.75 25.12 12.13
N SER A 3 -4.13 24.60 11.06
CA SER A 3 -4.70 23.48 10.31
C SER A 3 -4.70 22.25 11.21
N ASN A 4 -5.88 21.74 11.51
CA ASN A 4 -6.07 20.44 12.16
C ASN A 4 -5.51 19.33 11.27
N ILE A 5 -4.24 19.00 11.42
CA ILE A 5 -3.63 17.84 10.79
C ILE A 5 -4.05 16.64 11.63
N LYS A 6 -5.12 15.96 11.22
CA LYS A 6 -5.46 14.65 11.76
C LYS A 6 -4.38 13.68 11.29
N LYS A 7 -3.64 13.13 12.23
CA LYS A 7 -2.50 12.25 11.98
C LYS A 7 -2.94 10.79 12.17
N VAL A 8 -2.67 9.94 11.20
CA VAL A 8 -2.74 8.48 11.39
C VAL A 8 -1.32 8.02 11.69
N VAL A 9 -1.11 7.44 12.85
CA VAL A 9 0.18 6.91 13.27
C VAL A 9 0.16 5.39 13.08
N LEU A 10 1.03 4.87 12.23
CA LEU A 10 1.27 3.44 12.08
C LEU A 10 2.63 3.11 12.69
N ASN A 11 2.62 2.38 13.80
CA ASN A 11 3.83 1.77 14.30
C ASN A 11 4.03 0.40 13.65
N ILE A 12 4.84 0.36 12.60
CA ILE A 12 5.06 -0.86 11.80
C ILE A 12 6.14 -1.76 12.42
N SER A 13 6.80 -1.35 13.50
CA SER A 13 7.91 -2.08 14.14
C SER A 13 7.54 -3.47 14.67
N LYS A 14 6.28 -3.86 14.64
CA LYS A 14 5.77 -5.16 15.14
C LYS A 14 5.19 -6.06 14.04
N MET A 15 5.40 -5.75 12.76
CA MET A 15 4.82 -6.51 11.64
C MET A 15 5.62 -7.77 11.27
N HIS A 16 6.04 -8.58 12.24
CA HIS A 16 6.58 -9.92 11.94
C HIS A 16 5.52 -10.97 11.61
N HIS A 17 4.23 -10.67 11.81
CA HIS A 17 3.11 -11.49 11.37
C HIS A 17 1.96 -10.56 10.99
N LEU A 18 1.65 -10.50 9.69
CA LEU A 18 0.42 -9.90 9.18
C LEU A 18 -0.77 -10.73 9.67
N ASN A 19 -1.24 -10.44 10.87
CA ASN A 19 -2.51 -10.97 11.34
C ASN A 19 -3.57 -9.90 11.11
N HIS A 20 -4.74 -10.30 10.57
CA HIS A 20 -5.89 -9.46 10.18
C HIS A 20 -6.42 -8.48 11.26
N SER A 21 -5.78 -8.38 12.40
CA SER A 21 -6.17 -7.52 13.50
C SER A 21 -5.29 -6.27 13.68
N THR A 22 -4.60 -5.80 12.64
CA THR A 22 -3.88 -4.53 12.74
C THR A 22 -4.89 -3.41 12.95
N LYS A 23 -5.18 -3.09 14.20
CA LYS A 23 -6.01 -1.95 14.56
C LYS A 23 -5.30 -0.69 14.08
N TRP A 24 -5.86 -0.07 13.07
CA TRP A 24 -5.55 1.30 12.70
C TRP A 24 -5.85 2.19 13.91
N GLN A 25 -4.84 2.57 14.65
CA GLN A 25 -5.04 3.53 15.73
C GLN A 25 -5.27 4.89 15.09
N SER A 26 -6.53 5.24 15.00
CA SER A 26 -6.99 6.52 14.46
C SER A 26 -7.17 7.50 15.61
N GLU A 27 -6.10 7.98 16.19
CA GLU A 27 -6.12 9.25 16.92
C GLU A 27 -4.69 9.57 17.36
N ALA A 28 -4.18 10.68 16.84
CA ALA A 28 -2.87 11.17 17.19
C ALA A 28 -2.95 12.04 18.46
N ASP A 29 -3.53 11.52 19.51
CA ASP A 29 -3.44 12.21 20.81
C ASP A 29 -2.10 12.02 21.48
N SER A 30 -1.29 11.06 21.02
CA SER A 30 0.12 10.98 21.39
C SER A 30 0.94 10.22 20.36
N ILE A 31 1.75 10.93 19.57
CA ILE A 31 2.92 10.28 18.97
C ILE A 31 3.77 9.77 20.12
N PRO A 32 4.05 8.45 20.21
CA PRO A 32 4.88 7.93 21.29
C PRO A 32 6.18 8.74 21.37
N ASP A 33 6.52 9.20 22.57
CA ASP A 33 7.79 9.89 22.84
C ASP A 33 8.93 8.88 22.76
N GLN A 34 9.29 8.55 21.51
CA GLN A 34 10.39 7.65 21.18
C GLN A 34 11.15 8.19 19.99
N ARG A 35 12.41 7.83 19.91
CA ARG A 35 13.23 8.18 18.75
C ARG A 35 12.79 7.38 17.53
N TRP A 36 12.50 8.05 16.44
CA TRP A 36 12.21 7.47 15.14
C TRP A 36 13.42 7.56 14.23
N ASP A 37 13.70 6.49 13.48
CA ASP A 37 14.79 6.48 12.52
C ASP A 37 14.34 7.16 11.20
N VAL A 38 13.05 6.99 10.86
CA VAL A 38 12.46 7.60 9.66
C VAL A 38 11.05 8.07 9.95
N VAL A 39 10.69 9.24 9.41
CA VAL A 39 9.32 9.76 9.39
C VAL A 39 8.87 9.92 7.94
N ILE A 40 7.75 9.29 7.59
CA ILE A 40 7.18 9.33 6.24
C ILE A 40 5.85 10.09 6.30
N ALA A 41 5.73 11.14 5.49
CA ALA A 41 4.52 11.92 5.36
C ALA A 41 3.75 11.49 4.10
N GLY A 42 2.61 10.86 4.28
CA GLY A 42 1.74 10.32 3.25
C GLY A 42 1.74 8.79 3.22
N ALA A 43 0.63 8.18 3.65
CA ALA A 43 0.41 6.72 3.61
C ALA A 43 -0.30 6.28 2.31
N GLY A 44 0.04 6.90 1.18
CA GLY A 44 -0.33 6.41 -0.14
C GLY A 44 0.52 5.19 -0.53
N PRO A 45 0.32 4.61 -1.73
CA PRO A 45 1.05 3.41 -2.16
C PRO A 45 2.57 3.51 -1.98
N ALA A 46 3.18 4.62 -2.41
CA ALA A 46 4.61 4.84 -2.29
C ALA A 46 5.09 4.93 -0.82
N GLY A 47 4.38 5.73 0.01
CA GLY A 47 4.73 5.88 1.42
C GLY A 47 4.51 4.62 2.23
N ALA A 48 3.43 3.88 1.96
CA ALA A 48 3.17 2.60 2.60
C ALA A 48 4.25 1.56 2.24
N MET A 49 4.63 1.48 0.96
CA MET A 49 5.67 0.58 0.49
C MET A 49 7.04 0.93 1.09
N ALA A 50 7.41 2.22 1.09
CA ALA A 50 8.65 2.67 1.72
C ALA A 50 8.68 2.34 3.22
N ALA A 51 7.57 2.58 3.92
CA ALA A 51 7.45 2.25 5.34
C ALA A 51 7.62 0.75 5.60
N ALA A 52 6.97 -0.10 4.80
CA ALA A 52 7.08 -1.56 4.92
C ALA A 52 8.51 -2.05 4.68
N HIS A 53 9.17 -1.54 3.64
CA HIS A 53 10.56 -1.88 3.36
C HIS A 53 11.54 -1.44 4.45
N LEU A 54 11.37 -0.29 5.02
CA LEU A 54 12.21 0.19 6.12
C LEU A 54 11.95 -0.60 7.40
N ALA A 55 10.69 -0.89 7.68
CA ALA A 55 10.31 -1.70 8.83
C ALA A 55 10.83 -3.14 8.74
N SER A 56 10.81 -3.75 7.55
CA SER A 56 11.38 -5.09 7.32
C SER A 56 12.90 -5.14 7.55
N ARG A 57 13.57 -3.99 7.52
CA ARG A 57 14.99 -3.82 7.87
C ARG A 57 15.21 -3.33 9.30
N HIS A 58 14.21 -3.49 10.16
CA HIS A 58 14.23 -3.15 11.58
C HIS A 58 14.38 -1.65 11.91
N HIS A 59 14.12 -0.75 10.95
CA HIS A 59 14.04 0.67 11.25
C HIS A 59 12.73 1.00 11.98
N ARG A 60 12.80 1.94 12.93
CA ARG A 60 11.63 2.50 13.58
C ARG A 60 11.02 3.56 12.69
N VAL A 61 9.89 3.23 12.07
CA VAL A 61 9.24 4.08 11.06
C VAL A 61 7.96 4.67 11.62
N LEU A 62 7.85 5.99 11.51
CA LEU A 62 6.62 6.73 11.75
C LEU A 62 5.98 7.08 10.40
N LEU A 63 4.83 6.49 10.11
CA LEU A 63 4.05 6.79 8.92
C LEU A 63 2.87 7.70 9.29
N LEU A 64 2.80 8.85 8.67
CA LEU A 64 1.77 9.86 8.91
C LEU A 64 0.90 10.05 7.65
N ASP A 65 -0.40 10.18 7.82
CA ASP A 65 -1.30 10.64 6.76
C ASP A 65 -2.27 11.70 7.31
N ARG A 66 -2.69 12.61 6.43
CA ARG A 66 -3.67 13.65 6.79
C ARG A 66 -5.10 13.13 6.82
N LYS A 67 -5.34 11.95 6.26
CA LYS A 67 -6.68 11.36 6.13
C LYS A 67 -6.78 10.05 6.92
N LYS A 68 -7.98 9.76 7.40
CA LYS A 68 -8.32 8.49 8.04
C LYS A 68 -8.57 7.42 6.98
N PHE A 69 -8.12 6.21 7.21
CA PHE A 69 -8.41 5.04 6.36
C PHE A 69 -9.66 4.29 6.85
N PRO A 70 -10.40 3.63 5.94
CA PRO A 70 -10.19 3.61 4.48
C PRO A 70 -10.50 4.98 3.86
N ARG A 71 -9.79 5.34 2.78
CA ARG A 71 -10.01 6.60 2.06
C ARG A 71 -10.00 6.40 0.57
N GLU A 72 -10.81 7.16 -0.12
CA GLU A 72 -10.73 7.23 -1.57
C GLU A 72 -9.45 7.94 -2.01
N LYS A 73 -8.82 7.39 -3.00
CA LYS A 73 -7.73 7.99 -3.73
C LYS A 73 -7.85 7.60 -5.18
N VAL A 74 -7.87 8.59 -6.05
CA VAL A 74 -7.76 8.34 -7.49
C VAL A 74 -6.38 7.75 -7.76
N CYS A 75 -6.36 6.47 -8.11
CA CYS A 75 -5.19 5.71 -8.49
C CYS A 75 -5.65 4.65 -9.48
N GLY A 76 -4.79 4.20 -10.38
CA GLY A 76 -5.11 3.06 -11.24
C GLY A 76 -5.57 1.87 -10.40
N ASP A 77 -6.58 1.17 -10.87
CA ASP A 77 -7.17 0.06 -10.14
C ASP A 77 -6.41 -1.25 -10.38
N GLY A 78 -5.28 -1.20 -11.10
CA GLY A 78 -4.45 -2.34 -11.44
C GLY A 78 -3.04 -2.27 -10.85
N LEU A 79 -2.59 -3.37 -10.28
CA LEU A 79 -1.22 -3.58 -9.84
C LEU A 79 -0.49 -4.41 -10.90
N LEU A 80 0.39 -3.77 -11.63
CA LEU A 80 1.22 -4.41 -12.67
C LEU A 80 2.30 -5.30 -12.04
N SER A 81 2.93 -6.12 -12.88
CA SER A 81 3.96 -7.09 -12.48
C SER A 81 5.06 -6.50 -11.60
N ASP A 82 5.50 -5.25 -11.88
CA ASP A 82 6.52 -4.58 -11.08
C ASP A 82 6.03 -4.25 -9.67
N ALA A 83 4.78 -3.81 -9.54
CA ALA A 83 4.17 -3.57 -8.24
C ALA A 83 4.01 -4.88 -7.44
N LEU A 84 3.63 -5.98 -8.12
CA LEU A 84 3.53 -7.30 -7.51
C LEU A 84 4.89 -7.82 -7.03
N ARG A 85 5.96 -7.60 -7.79
CA ARG A 85 7.34 -7.91 -7.36
C ARG A 85 7.76 -7.09 -6.13
N CYS A 86 7.41 -5.82 -6.09
CA CYS A 86 7.67 -5.02 -4.90
C CYS A 86 6.93 -5.56 -3.67
N LEU A 87 5.67 -5.97 -3.82
CA LEU A 87 4.89 -6.58 -2.74
C LEU A 87 5.47 -7.91 -2.27
N GLU A 88 6.05 -8.70 -3.18
CA GLU A 88 6.72 -9.96 -2.86
C GLU A 88 7.91 -9.75 -1.91
N THR A 89 8.67 -8.67 -2.09
CA THR A 89 9.83 -8.37 -1.23
C THR A 89 9.45 -8.10 0.24
N ILE A 90 8.20 -7.82 0.51
CA ILE A 90 7.64 -7.62 1.87
C ILE A 90 6.65 -8.71 2.27
N GLY A 91 6.52 -9.78 1.46
CA GLY A 91 5.64 -10.92 1.73
C GLY A 91 4.15 -10.65 1.58
N ALA A 92 3.75 -9.56 0.89
CA ALA A 92 2.34 -9.15 0.75
C ALA A 92 1.70 -9.53 -0.60
N ARG A 93 2.46 -10.14 -1.53
CA ARG A 93 1.98 -10.45 -2.88
C ARG A 93 0.75 -11.37 -2.88
N ASP A 94 0.83 -12.48 -2.17
CA ASP A 94 -0.21 -13.51 -2.20
C ASP A 94 -1.50 -13.02 -1.56
N GLU A 95 -1.39 -12.24 -0.47
CA GLU A 95 -2.55 -11.62 0.18
C GLU A 95 -3.25 -10.64 -0.76
N VAL A 96 -2.49 -9.81 -1.48
CA VAL A 96 -3.03 -8.85 -2.44
C VAL A 96 -3.66 -9.55 -3.64
N ARG A 97 -3.05 -10.64 -4.15
CA ARG A 97 -3.65 -11.45 -5.22
C ARG A 97 -4.97 -12.10 -4.78
N ALA A 98 -5.04 -12.59 -3.55
CA ALA A 98 -6.26 -13.18 -2.99
C ALA A 98 -7.37 -12.16 -2.76
N ALA A 99 -7.02 -10.93 -2.41
CA ALA A 99 -7.97 -9.84 -2.21
C ALA A 99 -8.44 -9.16 -3.51
N GLY A 100 -7.68 -9.31 -4.60
CA GLY A 100 -7.96 -8.74 -5.90
C GLY A 100 -8.50 -9.74 -6.92
N HIS A 101 -8.53 -9.32 -8.18
CA HIS A 101 -8.87 -10.17 -9.32
C HIS A 101 -7.64 -10.30 -10.22
N PRO A 102 -6.98 -11.47 -10.26
CA PRO A 102 -5.83 -11.71 -11.13
C PRO A 102 -6.24 -11.69 -12.61
N VAL A 103 -5.40 -11.10 -13.44
CA VAL A 103 -5.54 -11.05 -14.90
C VAL A 103 -4.24 -11.55 -15.52
N ASP A 104 -4.35 -12.53 -16.40
CA ASP A 104 -3.21 -13.22 -17.02
C ASP A 104 -3.04 -12.84 -18.50
N THR A 105 -4.07 -12.24 -19.10
CA THR A 105 -4.08 -11.90 -20.52
C THR A 105 -4.77 -10.57 -20.75
N SER A 106 -4.17 -9.73 -21.59
CA SER A 106 -4.79 -8.52 -22.11
C SER A 106 -5.03 -8.65 -23.61
N VAL A 107 -6.20 -8.24 -24.07
CA VAL A 107 -6.53 -8.18 -25.49
C VAL A 107 -6.48 -6.73 -25.95
N ILE A 108 -5.66 -6.46 -26.96
CA ILE A 108 -5.61 -5.15 -27.63
C ILE A 108 -6.38 -5.26 -28.93
N VAL A 109 -7.38 -4.41 -29.09
CA VAL A 109 -8.20 -4.36 -30.30
C VAL A 109 -7.89 -3.07 -31.07
N SER A 110 -7.49 -3.22 -32.35
CA SER A 110 -7.26 -2.08 -33.21
C SER A 110 -8.59 -1.45 -33.70
N PRO A 111 -8.59 -0.22 -34.22
CA PRO A 111 -9.79 0.38 -34.83
C PRO A 111 -10.38 -0.44 -35.97
N SER A 112 -9.58 -1.28 -36.67
CA SER A 112 -10.01 -2.21 -37.70
C SER A 112 -10.43 -3.58 -37.18
N LEU A 113 -10.63 -3.69 -35.84
CA LEU A 113 -11.09 -4.91 -35.15
C LEU A 113 -10.09 -6.09 -35.19
N ASN A 114 -8.83 -5.83 -35.50
CA ASN A 114 -7.81 -6.85 -35.34
C ASN A 114 -7.45 -6.96 -33.85
N GLU A 115 -7.42 -8.18 -33.34
CA GLU A 115 -7.15 -8.50 -31.95
C GLU A 115 -5.76 -9.09 -31.79
N VAL A 116 -5.07 -8.68 -30.72
CA VAL A 116 -3.81 -9.27 -30.30
C VAL A 116 -3.90 -9.58 -28.81
N GLU A 117 -3.68 -10.84 -28.47
CA GLU A 117 -3.56 -11.27 -27.08
C GLU A 117 -2.12 -11.10 -26.60
N ILE A 118 -1.98 -10.46 -25.45
CA ILE A 118 -0.68 -10.25 -24.81
C ILE A 118 -0.72 -10.91 -23.45
N PRO A 119 0.13 -11.92 -23.20
CA PRO A 119 0.31 -12.46 -21.85
C PRO A 119 0.77 -11.36 -20.90
N CYS A 120 0.10 -11.23 -19.77
CA CYS A 120 0.43 -10.22 -18.77
C CYS A 120 0.12 -10.76 -17.37
N GLU A 121 0.71 -10.15 -16.37
CA GLU A 121 0.34 -10.42 -14.99
C GLU A 121 0.02 -9.10 -14.31
N TYR A 122 -1.23 -8.92 -13.91
CA TYR A 122 -1.62 -7.84 -13.04
C TYR A 122 -2.83 -8.23 -12.17
N VAL A 123 -3.06 -7.49 -11.12
CA VAL A 123 -4.20 -7.70 -10.22
C VAL A 123 -5.04 -6.44 -10.19
N THR A 124 -6.33 -6.55 -10.51
CA THR A 124 -7.28 -5.46 -10.32
C THR A 124 -7.83 -5.50 -8.90
N ILE A 125 -7.95 -4.34 -8.26
CA ILE A 125 -8.48 -4.22 -6.91
C ILE A 125 -9.84 -3.55 -6.98
N LYS A 126 -10.85 -4.18 -6.36
CA LYS A 126 -12.17 -3.53 -6.20
C LYS A 126 -12.03 -2.31 -5.29
N ARG A 127 -12.67 -1.24 -5.71
CA ARG A 127 -12.92 -0.07 -4.85
C ARG A 127 -14.01 -0.36 -3.82
#